data_ae15033df14191a19966354717539daf
#
_entry.id   ae15033df14191a19966354717539daf
#
_cell.length_a   1.000
_cell.length_b   1.000
_cell.length_c   1.000
_cell.angle_alpha   90.00
_cell.angle_beta   90.00
_cell.angle_gamma   90.00
#
_symmetry.space_group_name_H-M   'P 1'
#
loop_
_entity.id
_entity.type
_entity.pdbx_description
1 polymer ?
#
loop_
_entity_poly.entity_id
_entity_poly.type
_entity_poly.pdbx_seq_one_letter_code
_entity_poly.pdbx_strand_id
1 'polypeptide(L)'
;RKLAALGYNVLVADIYGKGVRPQPPAAGKEAGKYKAERPLLRARVNAALEVLSLDSHTDATKLAATGYCFGGTTVIELARSGAKVKGVVSFHGGLDSPTPADGKNIKAKVLALHGADDPFVAAKDIAAFEAEMKAFGVDYKLIKYPGAVHSFTHQAAGTDNSKGAAYNADADRDSWFQMQQFLKRLF
;
A
#
# COMPACT_ATOMS: atom_id res chain seq x y z
N ARG A 1 -15.19 0.69 -6.15
CA ARG A 1 -16.63 0.84 -5.83
C ARG A 1 -16.89 0.82 -4.31
N LYS A 2 -16.31 -0.13 -3.51
CA LYS A 2 -16.56 -0.20 -2.06
C LYS A 2 -16.18 1.11 -1.32
N LEU A 3 -15.01 1.72 -1.62
CA LEU A 3 -14.61 3.00 -1.02
C LEU A 3 -15.54 4.15 -1.46
N ALA A 4 -15.91 4.21 -2.73
CA ALA A 4 -16.84 5.22 -3.22
C ALA A 4 -18.22 5.11 -2.53
N ALA A 5 -18.68 3.89 -2.22
CA ALA A 5 -19.91 3.68 -1.46
C ALA A 5 -19.84 4.19 -0.01
N LEU A 6 -18.64 4.46 0.51
CA LEU A 6 -18.41 5.09 1.81
C LEU A 6 -18.37 6.62 1.74
N GLY A 7 -18.62 7.21 0.57
CA GLY A 7 -18.67 8.67 0.37
C GLY A 7 -17.33 9.29 -0.05
N TYR A 8 -16.31 8.49 -0.40
CA TYR A 8 -15.03 9.03 -0.88
C TYR A 8 -15.05 9.24 -2.40
N ASN A 9 -14.43 10.33 -2.87
CA ASN A 9 -13.99 10.43 -4.27
C ASN A 9 -12.77 9.53 -4.47
N VAL A 10 -12.78 8.63 -5.47
CA VAL A 10 -11.77 7.57 -5.62
C VAL A 10 -11.19 7.53 -7.01
N LEU A 11 -9.89 7.78 -7.12
CA LEU A 11 -9.11 7.57 -8.34
C LEU A 11 -8.34 6.23 -8.24
N VAL A 12 -8.41 5.41 -9.27
CA VAL A 12 -7.57 4.21 -9.42
C VAL A 12 -6.34 4.58 -10.25
N ALA A 13 -5.19 4.64 -9.60
CA ALA A 13 -3.93 5.02 -10.23
C ALA A 13 -3.41 3.92 -11.19
N ASP A 14 -3.12 4.27 -12.44
CA ASP A 14 -2.47 3.40 -13.41
C ASP A 14 -0.95 3.59 -13.39
N ILE A 15 -0.28 2.81 -12.57
CA ILE A 15 1.17 2.90 -12.39
C ILE A 15 1.93 2.40 -13.62
N TYR A 16 1.44 1.35 -14.28
CA TYR A 16 2.12 0.77 -15.44
C TYR A 16 1.98 1.61 -16.72
N GLY A 17 0.89 2.35 -16.83
CA GLY A 17 0.59 3.20 -17.98
C GLY A 17 -0.41 2.59 -18.97
N LYS A 18 -0.90 3.44 -19.86
CA LYS A 18 -1.96 3.10 -20.81
C LYS A 18 -1.59 1.87 -21.65
N GLY A 19 -2.45 0.87 -21.67
CA GLY A 19 -2.30 -0.34 -22.47
C GLY A 19 -1.40 -1.41 -21.86
N VAL A 20 -0.68 -1.14 -20.76
CA VAL A 20 0.16 -2.14 -20.07
C VAL A 20 -0.68 -2.91 -19.06
N ARG A 21 -1.09 -4.12 -19.40
CA ARG A 21 -1.98 -4.98 -18.59
C ARG A 21 -1.46 -6.42 -18.54
N PRO A 22 -0.24 -6.61 -18.01
CA PRO A 22 0.37 -7.94 -17.99
C PRO A 22 -0.41 -8.88 -17.08
N GLN A 23 -0.52 -10.14 -17.50
CA GLN A 23 -1.05 -11.23 -16.68
C GLN A 23 0.12 -11.98 -16.00
N PRO A 24 -0.14 -12.73 -14.91
CA PRO A 24 0.88 -13.60 -14.33
C PRO A 24 1.43 -14.61 -15.37
N PRO A 25 2.74 -14.89 -15.37
CA PRO A 25 3.79 -14.40 -14.45
C PRO A 25 4.39 -13.04 -14.83
N ALA A 26 4.04 -12.48 -16.01
CA ALA A 26 4.61 -11.23 -16.51
C ALA A 26 4.26 -10.01 -15.61
N ALA A 27 3.12 -10.05 -14.92
CA ALA A 27 2.73 -9.01 -13.97
C ALA A 27 3.75 -8.80 -12.84
N GLY A 28 4.31 -9.87 -12.31
CA GLY A 28 5.37 -9.80 -11.29
C GLY A 28 6.66 -9.15 -11.82
N LYS A 29 7.04 -9.48 -13.07
CA LYS A 29 8.19 -8.87 -13.75
C LYS A 29 7.98 -7.38 -13.98
N GLU A 30 6.77 -6.98 -14.39
CA GLU A 30 6.44 -5.56 -14.59
C GLU A 30 6.48 -4.78 -13.27
N ALA A 31 5.86 -5.29 -12.20
CA ALA A 31 5.97 -4.70 -10.87
C ALA A 31 7.42 -4.58 -10.39
N GLY A 32 8.25 -5.59 -10.69
CA GLY A 32 9.68 -5.62 -10.36
C GLY A 32 10.47 -4.45 -10.93
N LYS A 33 10.17 -3.99 -12.15
CA LYS A 33 10.81 -2.81 -12.75
C LYS A 33 10.62 -1.56 -11.89
N TYR A 34 9.40 -1.29 -11.48
CA TYR A 34 9.08 -0.13 -10.64
C TYR A 34 9.62 -0.27 -9.22
N LYS A 35 9.67 -1.49 -8.69
CA LYS A 35 10.32 -1.76 -7.39
C LYS A 35 11.82 -1.54 -7.43
N ALA A 36 12.48 -1.81 -8.56
CA ALA A 36 13.90 -1.53 -8.76
C ALA A 36 14.15 -0.02 -8.96
N GLU A 37 13.21 0.70 -9.58
CA GLU A 37 13.32 2.12 -9.88
C GLU A 37 12.34 2.95 -9.04
N ARG A 38 12.62 3.07 -7.73
CA ARG A 38 11.76 3.81 -6.79
C ARG A 38 11.46 5.25 -7.21
N PRO A 39 12.42 6.03 -7.78
CA PRO A 39 12.10 7.37 -8.29
C PRO A 39 11.01 7.37 -9.35
N LEU A 40 11.04 6.42 -10.30
CA LEU A 40 9.98 6.28 -11.31
C LEU A 40 8.64 5.91 -10.69
N LEU A 41 8.63 4.96 -9.75
CA LEU A 41 7.42 4.58 -9.01
C LEU A 41 6.79 5.78 -8.31
N ARG A 42 7.62 6.55 -7.58
CA ARG A 42 7.21 7.77 -6.89
C ARG A 42 6.66 8.82 -7.85
N ALA A 43 7.31 9.04 -8.99
CA ALA A 43 6.83 9.96 -10.01
C ALA A 43 5.44 9.58 -10.53
N ARG A 44 5.22 8.29 -10.84
CA ARG A 44 3.94 7.77 -11.33
C ARG A 44 2.80 7.95 -10.32
N VAL A 45 3.02 7.59 -9.07
CA VAL A 45 1.97 7.70 -8.06
C VAL A 45 1.70 9.15 -7.65
N ASN A 46 2.71 10.03 -7.65
CA ASN A 46 2.51 11.46 -7.41
C ASN A 46 1.71 12.11 -8.55
N ALA A 47 1.97 11.74 -9.83
CA ALA A 47 1.17 12.23 -10.94
C ALA A 47 -0.33 11.83 -10.81
N ALA A 48 -0.62 10.61 -10.36
CA ALA A 48 -1.99 10.20 -10.08
C ALA A 48 -2.60 10.99 -8.90
N LEU A 49 -1.84 11.26 -7.85
CA LEU A 49 -2.27 12.09 -6.73
C LEU A 49 -2.60 13.51 -7.20
N GLU A 50 -1.78 14.09 -8.06
CA GLU A 50 -2.01 15.43 -8.63
C GLU A 50 -3.33 15.47 -9.40
N VAL A 51 -3.61 14.50 -10.28
CA VAL A 51 -4.87 14.40 -11.02
C VAL A 51 -6.07 14.39 -10.07
N LEU A 52 -6.02 13.59 -8.98
CA LEU A 52 -7.10 13.56 -8.00
C LEU A 52 -7.23 14.90 -7.25
N SER A 53 -6.12 15.55 -6.92
CA SER A 53 -6.13 16.81 -6.16
C SER A 53 -6.72 17.98 -6.95
N LEU A 54 -6.68 17.92 -8.28
CA LEU A 54 -7.22 18.92 -9.20
C LEU A 54 -8.69 18.67 -9.58
N ASP A 55 -9.25 17.53 -9.20
CA ASP A 55 -10.67 17.24 -9.47
C ASP A 55 -11.57 18.12 -8.62
N SER A 56 -12.59 18.74 -9.25
CA SER A 56 -13.49 19.71 -8.61
C SER A 56 -14.34 19.13 -7.47
N HIS A 57 -14.48 17.80 -7.38
CA HIS A 57 -15.20 17.11 -6.31
C HIS A 57 -14.26 16.65 -5.17
N THR A 58 -12.97 17.03 -5.23
CA THR A 58 -11.96 16.59 -4.28
C THR A 58 -11.54 17.73 -3.36
N ASP A 59 -11.63 17.53 -2.06
CA ASP A 59 -10.95 18.37 -1.08
C ASP A 59 -9.46 17.98 -1.03
N ALA A 60 -8.61 18.77 -1.68
CA ALA A 60 -7.16 18.52 -1.75
C ALA A 60 -6.45 18.54 -0.38
N THR A 61 -7.11 18.99 0.68
CA THR A 61 -6.59 18.93 2.05
C THR A 61 -6.89 17.61 2.75
N LYS A 62 -7.76 16.76 2.15
CA LYS A 62 -8.27 15.49 2.69
C LYS A 62 -7.95 14.31 1.77
N LEU A 63 -6.67 14.13 1.46
CA LEU A 63 -6.19 13.07 0.59
C LEU A 63 -5.58 11.93 1.39
N ALA A 64 -5.86 10.69 0.98
CA ALA A 64 -5.22 9.47 1.45
C ALA A 64 -5.01 8.50 0.29
N ALA A 65 -4.12 7.54 0.46
CA ALA A 65 -3.89 6.51 -0.53
C ALA A 65 -3.98 5.10 0.09
N THR A 66 -4.53 4.15 -0.67
CA THR A 66 -4.58 2.74 -0.27
C THR A 66 -4.12 1.87 -1.43
N GLY A 67 -3.43 0.78 -1.13
CA GLY A 67 -2.93 -0.12 -2.15
C GLY A 67 -2.77 -1.55 -1.66
N TYR A 68 -2.85 -2.49 -2.62
CA TYR A 68 -2.80 -3.93 -2.40
C TYR A 68 -1.61 -4.53 -3.15
N CYS A 69 -0.92 -5.50 -2.60
CA CYS A 69 0.28 -6.10 -3.20
C CYS A 69 1.31 -5.03 -3.60
N PHE A 70 1.64 -4.96 -4.89
CA PHE A 70 2.47 -3.90 -5.48
C PHE A 70 1.93 -2.49 -5.17
N GLY A 71 0.60 -2.31 -5.17
CA GLY A 71 -0.03 -1.06 -4.76
C GLY A 71 0.24 -0.71 -3.29
N GLY A 72 0.36 -1.70 -2.41
CA GLY A 72 0.76 -1.50 -1.02
C GLY A 72 2.18 -0.93 -0.90
N THR A 73 3.14 -1.48 -1.66
CA THR A 73 4.49 -0.90 -1.78
C THR A 73 4.43 0.52 -2.35
N THR A 74 3.59 0.73 -3.37
CA THR A 74 3.46 2.04 -4.05
C THR A 74 3.02 3.14 -3.10
N VAL A 75 2.04 2.89 -2.23
CA VAL A 75 1.56 3.93 -1.29
C VAL A 75 2.55 4.19 -0.16
N ILE A 76 3.34 3.21 0.25
CA ILE A 76 4.47 3.46 1.17
C ILE A 76 5.52 4.34 0.49
N GLU A 77 5.85 4.09 -0.78
CA GLU A 77 6.77 4.93 -1.54
C GLU A 77 6.20 6.35 -1.79
N LEU A 78 4.88 6.48 -1.95
CA LEU A 78 4.23 7.79 -1.98
C LEU A 78 4.47 8.56 -0.67
N ALA A 79 4.32 7.91 0.48
CA ALA A 79 4.63 8.54 1.78
C ALA A 79 6.10 8.92 1.89
N ARG A 80 7.04 8.01 1.51
CA ARG A 80 8.49 8.27 1.49
C ARG A 80 8.90 9.42 0.55
N SER A 81 8.10 9.69 -0.49
CA SER A 81 8.35 10.84 -1.37
C SER A 81 8.01 12.20 -0.74
N GLY A 82 7.40 12.22 0.45
CA GLY A 82 6.95 13.44 1.11
C GLY A 82 5.63 14.00 0.57
N ALA A 83 4.84 13.16 -0.11
CA ALA A 83 3.56 13.55 -0.70
C ALA A 83 2.60 14.14 0.36
N LYS A 84 1.81 15.14 -0.06
CA LYS A 84 0.83 15.82 0.79
C LYS A 84 -0.45 15.00 0.95
N VAL A 85 -0.36 13.84 1.59
CA VAL A 85 -1.50 13.00 1.96
C VAL A 85 -1.58 12.89 3.48
N LYS A 86 -2.78 12.76 4.03
CA LYS A 86 -3.01 12.60 5.47
C LYS A 86 -2.60 11.22 5.97
N GLY A 87 -2.77 10.20 5.11
CA GLY A 87 -2.42 8.83 5.46
C GLY A 87 -2.30 7.91 4.27
N VAL A 88 -1.60 6.80 4.48
CA VAL A 88 -1.48 5.71 3.50
C VAL A 88 -1.82 4.38 4.15
N VAL A 89 -2.44 3.47 3.39
CA VAL A 89 -2.79 2.12 3.85
C VAL A 89 -2.23 1.08 2.88
N SER A 90 -1.32 0.25 3.36
CA SER A 90 -0.73 -0.86 2.61
C SER A 90 -1.35 -2.19 3.03
N PHE A 91 -1.95 -2.91 2.09
CA PHE A 91 -2.43 -4.28 2.27
C PHE A 91 -1.43 -5.25 1.64
N HIS A 92 -0.87 -6.15 2.43
CA HIS A 92 0.10 -7.17 2.00
C HIS A 92 1.12 -6.65 0.96
N GLY A 93 1.59 -5.42 1.14
CA GLY A 93 2.63 -4.82 0.30
C GLY A 93 4.03 -5.17 0.79
N GLY A 94 5.02 -5.10 -0.11
CA GLY A 94 6.43 -5.12 0.29
C GLY A 94 6.77 -3.88 1.12
N LEU A 95 7.52 -4.07 2.20
CA LEU A 95 7.87 -3.03 3.16
C LEU A 95 9.33 -2.58 3.04
N ASP A 96 10.10 -3.25 2.19
CA ASP A 96 11.50 -2.97 1.90
C ASP A 96 11.72 -1.54 1.41
N SER A 97 12.91 -0.99 1.71
CA SER A 97 13.35 0.29 1.15
C SER A 97 14.84 0.21 0.77
N PRO A 98 15.20 0.59 -0.47
CA PRO A 98 16.61 0.78 -0.83
C PRO A 98 17.20 2.05 -0.20
N THR A 99 16.35 2.96 0.27
CA THR A 99 16.74 4.26 0.84
C THR A 99 15.96 4.55 2.13
N PRO A 100 16.24 3.83 3.25
CA PRO A 100 15.50 4.02 4.50
C PRO A 100 15.56 5.46 5.06
N ALA A 101 16.61 6.21 4.70
CA ALA A 101 16.74 7.63 5.09
C ALA A 101 15.58 8.52 4.57
N ASP A 102 14.81 8.05 3.58
CA ASP A 102 13.64 8.77 3.07
C ASP A 102 12.46 8.76 4.04
N GLY A 103 12.50 7.94 5.09
CA GLY A 103 11.57 7.99 6.21
C GLY A 103 11.42 9.39 6.79
N LYS A 104 12.49 10.22 6.77
CA LYS A 104 12.46 11.64 7.21
C LYS A 104 11.45 12.50 6.44
N ASN A 105 11.08 12.11 5.22
CA ASN A 105 10.15 12.86 4.37
C ASN A 105 8.68 12.52 4.68
N ILE A 106 8.42 11.40 5.37
CA ILE A 106 7.06 10.93 5.64
C ILE A 106 6.35 11.91 6.57
N LYS A 107 5.26 12.49 6.10
CA LYS A 107 4.36 13.37 6.88
C LYS A 107 3.01 12.73 7.10
N ALA A 108 2.70 11.71 6.32
CA ALA A 108 1.47 10.94 6.39
C ALA A 108 1.47 9.97 7.59
N LYS A 109 0.30 9.68 8.14
CA LYS A 109 0.13 8.49 8.99
C LYS A 109 0.20 7.23 8.14
N VAL A 110 0.77 6.16 8.69
CA VAL A 110 0.99 4.91 7.93
C VAL A 110 0.27 3.75 8.61
N LEU A 111 -0.60 3.06 7.86
CA LEU A 111 -1.19 1.80 8.27
C LEU A 111 -0.69 0.68 7.35
N ALA A 112 0.05 -0.28 7.90
CA ALA A 112 0.48 -1.47 7.19
C ALA A 112 -0.26 -2.70 7.73
N LEU A 113 -0.96 -3.41 6.83
CA LEU A 113 -1.79 -4.58 7.09
C LEU A 113 -1.12 -5.77 6.42
N HIS A 114 -0.47 -6.63 7.20
CA HIS A 114 0.50 -7.59 6.73
C HIS A 114 0.14 -9.03 7.11
N GLY A 115 0.25 -9.98 6.17
CA GLY A 115 0.15 -11.40 6.50
C GLY A 115 1.40 -11.86 7.26
N ALA A 116 1.24 -12.35 8.49
CA ALA A 116 2.39 -12.71 9.32
C ALA A 116 3.25 -13.82 8.71
N ASP A 117 2.63 -14.65 7.86
CA ASP A 117 3.27 -15.80 7.22
C ASP A 117 3.55 -15.54 5.71
N ASP A 118 3.57 -14.27 5.29
CA ASP A 118 3.86 -13.88 3.91
C ASP A 118 5.31 -14.19 3.51
N PRO A 119 5.57 -15.19 2.64
CA PRO A 119 6.92 -15.60 2.28
C PRO A 119 7.62 -14.62 1.33
N PHE A 120 6.90 -13.66 0.76
CA PHE A 120 7.45 -12.68 -0.17
C PHE A 120 7.97 -11.41 0.51
N VAL A 121 7.77 -11.29 1.83
CA VAL A 121 8.30 -10.19 2.65
C VAL A 121 9.16 -10.77 3.77
N ALA A 122 10.47 -10.62 3.63
CA ALA A 122 11.40 -11.20 4.61
C ALA A 122 11.27 -10.51 5.98
N ALA A 123 11.47 -11.27 7.04
CA ALA A 123 11.41 -10.74 8.42
C ALA A 123 12.35 -9.55 8.64
N LYS A 124 13.53 -9.55 7.98
CA LYS A 124 14.48 -8.43 8.00
C LYS A 124 13.89 -7.13 7.42
N ASP A 125 13.05 -7.24 6.38
CA ASP A 125 12.45 -6.07 5.71
C ASP A 125 11.34 -5.48 6.58
N ILE A 126 10.60 -6.33 7.31
CA ILE A 126 9.62 -5.89 8.30
C ILE A 126 10.32 -5.15 9.45
N ALA A 127 11.40 -5.74 9.98
CA ALA A 127 12.20 -5.12 11.05
C ALA A 127 12.82 -3.79 10.61
N ALA A 128 13.35 -3.72 9.38
CA ALA A 128 13.90 -2.50 8.80
C ALA A 128 12.84 -1.41 8.63
N PHE A 129 11.63 -1.78 8.17
CA PHE A 129 10.50 -0.85 8.09
C PHE A 129 10.11 -0.29 9.46
N GLU A 130 9.98 -1.13 10.48
CA GLU A 130 9.66 -0.67 11.84
C GLU A 130 10.76 0.24 12.41
N ALA A 131 12.03 -0.10 12.13
CA ALA A 131 13.18 0.74 12.52
C ALA A 131 13.16 2.11 11.82
N GLU A 132 12.87 2.15 10.51
CA GLU A 132 12.70 3.38 9.74
C GLU A 132 11.60 4.27 10.33
N MET A 133 10.40 3.70 10.56
CA MET A 133 9.27 4.46 11.11
C MET A 133 9.61 5.06 12.48
N LYS A 134 10.25 4.28 13.35
CA LYS A 134 10.68 4.72 14.69
C LYS A 134 11.76 5.80 14.64
N ALA A 135 12.79 5.60 13.80
CA ALA A 135 13.92 6.52 13.71
C ALA A 135 13.50 7.95 13.28
N PHE A 136 12.45 8.06 12.47
CA PHE A 136 11.96 9.35 11.97
C PHE A 136 10.67 9.82 12.64
N GLY A 137 10.21 9.15 13.71
CA GLY A 137 9.02 9.55 14.49
C GLY A 137 7.73 9.51 13.67
N VAL A 138 7.63 8.61 12.70
CA VAL A 138 6.42 8.45 11.86
C VAL A 138 5.27 7.91 12.71
N ASP A 139 4.09 8.50 12.61
CA ASP A 139 2.86 7.93 13.19
C ASP A 139 2.44 6.72 12.34
N TYR A 140 2.77 5.52 12.82
CA TYR A 140 2.49 4.29 12.08
C TYR A 140 1.85 3.20 12.94
N LYS A 141 1.11 2.32 12.28
CA LYS A 141 0.63 1.07 12.84
C LYS A 141 0.90 -0.06 11.85
N LEU A 142 1.57 -1.12 12.31
CA LEU A 142 1.73 -2.37 11.60
C LEU A 142 0.89 -3.44 12.29
N ILE A 143 -0.07 -4.01 11.54
CA ILE A 143 -0.89 -5.14 12.02
C ILE A 143 -0.46 -6.38 11.25
N LYS A 144 -0.02 -7.39 11.99
CA LYS A 144 0.38 -8.69 11.45
C LYS A 144 -0.75 -9.70 11.70
N TYR A 145 -1.24 -10.35 10.65
CA TYR A 145 -2.32 -11.34 10.70
C TYR A 145 -1.73 -12.76 10.74
N PRO A 146 -1.75 -13.45 11.90
CA PRO A 146 -1.28 -14.82 12.00
C PRO A 146 -2.08 -15.75 11.07
N GLY A 147 -1.41 -16.72 10.44
CA GLY A 147 -2.04 -17.65 9.51
C GLY A 147 -2.42 -17.05 8.15
N ALA A 148 -2.15 -15.76 7.91
CA ALA A 148 -2.36 -15.13 6.62
C ALA A 148 -1.04 -14.99 5.87
N VAL A 149 -1.06 -15.32 4.58
CA VAL A 149 0.04 -15.16 3.63
C VAL A 149 -0.21 -13.97 2.70
N HIS A 150 0.57 -13.82 1.64
CA HIS A 150 0.36 -12.77 0.63
C HIS A 150 -1.06 -12.83 0.02
N SER A 151 -1.57 -11.71 -0.45
CA SER A 151 -2.89 -11.61 -1.10
C SER A 151 -4.08 -12.07 -0.24
N PHE A 152 -3.99 -12.00 1.09
CA PHE A 152 -5.05 -12.48 1.99
C PHE A 152 -6.42 -11.79 1.79
N THR A 153 -6.48 -10.67 1.06
CA THR A 153 -7.73 -9.98 0.70
C THR A 153 -8.33 -10.45 -0.63
N HIS A 154 -7.66 -11.36 -1.37
CA HIS A 154 -8.03 -11.72 -2.74
C HIS A 154 -8.68 -13.10 -2.81
N GLN A 155 -10.02 -13.16 -2.85
CA GLN A 155 -10.77 -14.42 -2.82
C GLN A 155 -10.38 -15.39 -3.95
N ALA A 156 -10.09 -14.89 -5.15
CA ALA A 156 -9.69 -15.73 -6.28
C ALA A 156 -8.29 -16.37 -6.12
N ALA A 157 -7.51 -16.00 -5.10
CA ALA A 157 -6.25 -16.67 -4.78
C ALA A 157 -6.45 -18.07 -4.17
N GLY A 158 -7.69 -18.42 -3.79
CA GLY A 158 -7.98 -19.66 -3.07
C GLY A 158 -7.48 -19.61 -1.62
N THR A 159 -7.51 -20.75 -0.92
CA THR A 159 -7.20 -20.83 0.54
C THR A 159 -5.96 -21.67 0.85
N ASP A 160 -5.18 -22.04 -0.16
CA ASP A 160 -3.99 -22.86 -0.01
C ASP A 160 -2.75 -22.01 0.28
N ASN A 161 -2.41 -21.86 1.57
CA ASN A 161 -1.27 -21.07 2.03
C ASN A 161 0.09 -21.61 1.52
N SER A 162 0.18 -22.89 1.14
CA SER A 162 1.42 -23.48 0.63
C SER A 162 1.93 -22.82 -0.66
N LYS A 163 1.04 -22.13 -1.37
CA LYS A 163 1.35 -21.35 -2.58
C LYS A 163 1.96 -19.98 -2.28
N GLY A 164 2.03 -19.59 -1.01
CA GLY A 164 2.55 -18.30 -0.56
C GLY A 164 1.61 -17.12 -0.77
N ALA A 165 0.52 -17.30 -1.55
CA ALA A 165 -0.54 -16.32 -1.76
C ALA A 165 -1.90 -17.02 -1.65
N ALA A 166 -2.73 -16.62 -0.69
CA ALA A 166 -4.03 -17.24 -0.42
C ALA A 166 -4.97 -16.26 0.28
N TYR A 167 -6.27 -16.45 0.10
CA TYR A 167 -7.32 -15.71 0.79
C TYR A 167 -7.45 -16.15 2.24
N ASN A 168 -7.60 -15.18 3.14
CA ASN A 168 -7.92 -15.40 4.54
C ASN A 168 -9.09 -14.48 4.93
N ALA A 169 -10.26 -15.06 5.18
CA ALA A 169 -11.50 -14.32 5.39
C ALA A 169 -11.47 -13.41 6.62
N ASP A 170 -10.83 -13.86 7.70
CA ASP A 170 -10.75 -13.09 8.94
C ASP A 170 -9.79 -11.92 8.79
N ALA A 171 -8.62 -12.14 8.18
CA ALA A 171 -7.67 -11.08 7.88
C ALA A 171 -8.25 -10.05 6.88
N ASP A 172 -8.98 -10.50 5.85
CA ASP A 172 -9.65 -9.60 4.89
C ASP A 172 -10.68 -8.71 5.62
N ARG A 173 -11.56 -9.32 6.41
CA ARG A 173 -12.60 -8.59 7.15
C ARG A 173 -12.01 -7.58 8.12
N ASP A 174 -11.05 -7.99 8.95
CA ASP A 174 -10.45 -7.09 9.94
C ASP A 174 -9.62 -6.00 9.27
N SER A 175 -8.82 -6.32 8.26
CA SER A 175 -8.00 -5.33 7.57
C SER A 175 -8.85 -4.25 6.89
N TRP A 176 -9.99 -4.62 6.30
CA TRP A 176 -10.95 -3.68 5.76
C TRP A 176 -11.54 -2.77 6.86
N PHE A 177 -11.91 -3.34 8.03
CA PHE A 177 -12.38 -2.58 9.17
C PHE A 177 -11.30 -1.62 9.70
N GLN A 178 -10.04 -2.08 9.86
CA GLN A 178 -8.93 -1.23 10.32
C GLN A 178 -8.70 -0.05 9.38
N MET A 179 -8.73 -0.28 8.06
CA MET A 179 -8.64 0.80 7.07
C MET A 179 -9.79 1.80 7.22
N GLN A 180 -11.05 1.34 7.38
CA GLN A 180 -12.18 2.23 7.57
C GLN A 180 -12.03 3.09 8.83
N GLN A 181 -11.60 2.50 9.95
CA GLN A 181 -11.34 3.22 11.18
C GLN A 181 -10.19 4.23 11.03
N PHE A 182 -9.16 3.84 10.29
CA PHE A 182 -8.03 4.72 9.98
C PHE A 182 -8.48 5.93 9.17
N LEU A 183 -9.20 5.74 8.08
CA LEU A 183 -9.71 6.83 7.24
C LEU A 183 -10.64 7.77 7.99
N LYS A 184 -11.55 7.25 8.84
CA LYS A 184 -12.43 8.08 9.70
C LYS A 184 -11.66 8.96 10.69
N ARG A 185 -10.45 8.55 11.11
CA ARG A 185 -9.61 9.36 12.00
C ARG A 185 -8.74 10.38 11.25
N LEU A 186 -8.63 10.25 9.94
CA LEU A 186 -7.88 11.20 9.12
C LEU A 186 -8.71 12.42 8.71
N PHE A 187 -10.02 12.20 8.54
CA PHE A 187 -10.95 13.15 7.94
C PHE A 187 -12.11 13.50 8.89
#